data_193f320699bf776360d53aa7409baf0d
#
_entry.id   193f320699bf776360d53aa7409baf0d
#
_cell.length_a   1.000
_cell.length_b   1.000
_cell.length_c   1.000
_cell.angle_alpha   90.00
_cell.angle_beta   90.00
_cell.angle_gamma   90.00
#
_symmetry.space_group_name_H-M   'P 1'
#
loop_
_entity.id
_entity.type
_entity.pdbx_description
1 polymer ?
#
loop_
_entity_poly.entity_id
_entity_poly.type
_entity_poly.pdbx_seq_one_letter_code
_entity_poly.pdbx_strand_id
1 'polypeptide(L)'
;AVQGPRSDDLMEKLFGNQIRQLKFFNFNYYEFKGNKYFIARSGWSKQGGFEIYVENDLAGQDLYDYLFENGKEFNVRPGCPNLIERIEGGLLSYGNDFDNRDNPFEANFDKYINLDSEVDFLGKDKLKKINQDGITRRLKGVKIDHNTIDMYCEKTLFDDNNNIVGHVRSAAYSPTFKKVVGIAMINKPYWNVKDQFKLEINEKIYVGTVCDLPFF
;
A
#
# COMPACT_ATOMS: atom_id res chain seq x y z
N ALA A 1 -1.10 13.30 8.47
CA ALA A 1 0.12 12.51 8.25
C ALA A 1 1.28 13.43 7.89
N VAL A 2 2.46 13.17 8.44
CA VAL A 2 3.75 13.83 8.10
C VAL A 2 4.63 12.75 7.49
N GLN A 3 4.80 12.78 6.18
CA GLN A 3 5.48 11.72 5.42
C GLN A 3 6.64 12.29 4.60
N GLY A 4 7.65 11.50 4.38
CA GLY A 4 8.79 11.85 3.51
C GLY A 4 10.14 11.73 4.19
N PRO A 5 11.24 11.86 3.42
CA PRO A 5 12.60 11.57 3.90
C PRO A 5 13.12 12.53 5.00
N ARG A 6 12.47 13.71 5.13
CA ARG A 6 12.81 14.71 6.17
C ARG A 6 11.76 14.77 7.30
N SER A 7 10.84 13.78 7.35
CA SER A 7 9.78 13.74 8.38
C SER A 7 10.36 13.63 9.80
N ASP A 8 11.42 12.86 10.01
CA ASP A 8 12.08 12.74 11.32
C ASP A 8 12.62 14.08 11.81
N ASP A 9 13.24 14.87 10.92
CA ASP A 9 13.81 16.17 11.26
C ASP A 9 12.71 17.18 11.65
N LEU A 10 11.64 17.19 10.89
CA LEU A 10 10.50 18.06 11.17
C LEU A 10 9.81 17.69 12.49
N MET A 11 9.58 16.41 12.71
CA MET A 11 8.91 15.93 13.92
C MET A 11 9.78 16.14 15.17
N GLU A 12 11.10 15.97 15.06
CA GLU A 12 12.03 16.30 16.15
C GLU A 12 11.97 17.79 16.50
N LYS A 13 11.88 18.66 15.51
CA LYS A 13 11.78 20.12 15.74
C LYS A 13 10.53 20.50 16.53
N LEU A 14 9.43 19.76 16.36
CA LEU A 14 8.17 20.01 17.07
C LEU A 14 8.09 19.31 18.43
N PHE A 15 8.49 18.06 18.48
CA PHE A 15 8.23 17.16 19.61
C PHE A 15 9.49 16.75 20.38
N GLY A 16 10.67 17.24 19.94
CA GLY A 16 11.94 16.91 20.55
C GLY A 16 12.52 15.57 20.09
N ASN A 17 13.79 15.33 20.47
CA ASN A 17 14.58 14.17 20.00
C ASN A 17 13.96 12.79 20.34
N GLN A 18 13.15 12.72 21.37
CA GLN A 18 12.48 11.48 21.77
C GLN A 18 11.57 10.88 20.67
N ILE A 19 11.07 11.70 19.73
CA ILE A 19 10.23 11.21 18.63
C ILE A 19 11.00 10.25 17.70
N ARG A 20 12.34 10.43 17.56
CA ARG A 20 13.17 9.54 16.75
C ARG A 20 13.33 8.13 17.32
N GLN A 21 13.07 7.95 18.63
CA GLN A 21 13.13 6.65 19.29
C GLN A 21 11.85 5.82 19.05
N LEU A 22 10.78 6.44 18.56
CA LEU A 22 9.54 5.76 18.23
C LEU A 22 9.78 4.77 17.09
N LYS A 23 9.58 3.48 17.38
CA LYS A 23 9.79 2.40 16.40
C LYS A 23 8.62 2.32 15.42
N PHE A 24 8.88 1.78 14.23
CA PHE A 24 7.86 1.57 13.23
C PHE A 24 6.71 0.68 13.78
N PHE A 25 5.47 1.03 13.46
CA PHE A 25 4.24 0.46 14.00
C PHE A 25 4.06 0.56 15.52
N ASN A 26 4.81 1.44 16.18
CA ASN A 26 4.56 1.82 17.56
C ASN A 26 3.96 3.23 17.62
N PHE A 27 3.41 3.55 18.77
CA PHE A 27 2.89 4.88 19.07
C PHE A 27 3.30 5.33 20.45
N ASN A 28 3.23 6.65 20.67
CA ASN A 28 3.34 7.26 22.00
C ASN A 28 2.59 8.59 22.01
N TYR A 29 2.47 9.16 23.19
CA TYR A 29 1.90 10.49 23.38
C TYR A 29 3.00 11.52 23.50
N TYR A 30 2.81 12.63 22.82
CA TYR A 30 3.72 13.78 22.83
C TYR A 30 2.96 15.06 23.09
N GLU A 31 3.60 16.00 23.77
CA GLU A 31 2.99 17.31 24.09
C GLU A 31 3.48 18.38 23.13
N PHE A 32 2.57 19.22 22.69
CA PHE A 32 2.87 20.40 21.89
C PHE A 32 1.88 21.52 22.24
N LYS A 33 2.39 22.69 22.66
CA LYS A 33 1.61 23.86 23.07
C LYS A 33 0.49 23.52 24.08
N GLY A 34 0.77 22.67 25.07
CA GLY A 34 -0.19 22.27 26.09
C GLY A 34 -1.23 21.24 25.66
N ASN A 35 -1.24 20.81 24.42
CA ASN A 35 -2.08 19.72 23.92
C ASN A 35 -1.28 18.42 23.84
N LYS A 36 -1.95 17.30 24.13
CA LYS A 36 -1.39 15.97 24.04
C LYS A 36 -1.84 15.30 22.75
N TYR A 37 -0.88 14.85 21.96
CA TYR A 37 -1.13 14.19 20.67
C TYR A 37 -0.75 12.73 20.72
N PHE A 38 -1.60 11.86 20.21
CA PHE A 38 -1.27 10.49 19.91
C PHE A 38 -0.54 10.45 18.57
N ILE A 39 0.71 10.00 18.58
CA ILE A 39 1.54 9.95 17.38
C ILE A 39 2.02 8.52 17.15
N ALA A 40 1.70 7.97 15.98
CA ALA A 40 2.17 6.68 15.52
C ALA A 40 3.28 6.86 14.48
N ARG A 41 4.30 6.00 14.53
CA ARG A 41 5.28 5.90 13.46
C ARG A 41 4.78 4.93 12.41
N SER A 42 3.98 5.45 11.53
CA SER A 42 3.29 4.71 10.48
C SER A 42 3.06 5.61 9.26
N GLY A 43 2.57 5.02 8.19
CA GLY A 43 2.24 5.75 6.97
C GLY A 43 2.11 4.86 5.77
N TRP A 44 1.64 5.44 4.69
CA TRP A 44 1.28 4.72 3.47
C TRP A 44 1.99 5.28 2.23
N SER A 45 3.22 5.80 2.43
CA SER A 45 4.02 6.47 1.41
C SER A 45 5.27 5.70 0.99
N LYS A 46 5.69 4.68 1.77
CA LYS A 46 6.98 4.01 1.66
C LYS A 46 8.20 4.92 1.95
N GLN A 47 7.99 6.18 2.30
CA GLN A 47 9.07 7.15 2.55
C GLN A 47 9.40 7.32 4.03
N GLY A 48 8.71 6.59 4.91
CA GLY A 48 8.75 6.82 6.35
C GLY A 48 7.90 8.01 6.77
N GLY A 49 7.70 8.15 8.07
CA GLY A 49 6.93 9.26 8.62
C GLY A 49 6.08 8.89 9.81
N PHE A 50 5.13 9.76 10.09
CA PHE A 50 4.28 9.71 11.26
C PHE A 50 2.83 10.03 10.92
N GLU A 51 1.93 9.51 11.71
CA GLU A 51 0.52 9.84 11.71
C GLU A 51 0.18 10.45 13.07
N ILE A 52 -0.34 11.68 13.05
CA ILE A 52 -0.68 12.46 14.25
C ILE A 52 -2.20 12.49 14.36
N TYR A 53 -2.73 11.97 15.45
CA TYR A 53 -4.15 11.95 15.73
C TYR A 53 -4.51 13.15 16.58
N VAL A 54 -5.45 13.96 16.11
CA VAL A 54 -5.85 15.23 16.69
C VAL A 54 -7.30 15.14 17.14
N GLU A 55 -7.56 15.49 18.39
CA GLU A 55 -8.88 15.32 19.00
C GLU A 55 -9.85 16.48 18.69
N ASN A 56 -9.33 17.67 18.31
CA ASN A 56 -10.17 18.80 18.00
C ASN A 56 -9.60 19.67 16.85
N ASP A 57 -10.47 20.35 16.14
CA ASP A 57 -10.14 21.08 14.93
C ASP A 57 -9.19 22.28 15.17
N LEU A 58 -9.33 23.01 16.29
CA LEU A 58 -8.46 24.13 16.60
C LEU A 58 -7.03 23.70 16.84
N ALA A 59 -6.82 22.65 17.64
CA ALA A 59 -5.49 22.07 17.84
C ALA A 59 -4.91 21.50 16.54
N GLY A 60 -5.76 20.99 15.66
CA GLY A 60 -5.37 20.52 14.33
C GLY A 60 -4.88 21.64 13.43
N GLN A 61 -5.59 22.76 13.39
CA GLN A 61 -5.19 23.92 12.62
C GLN A 61 -3.89 24.52 13.14
N ASP A 62 -3.75 24.71 14.43
CA ASP A 62 -2.53 25.23 15.06
C ASP A 62 -1.31 24.35 14.76
N LEU A 63 -1.49 23.04 14.82
CA LEU A 63 -0.42 22.07 14.50
C LEU A 63 -0.05 22.15 13.01
N TYR A 64 -1.05 22.20 12.13
CA TYR A 64 -0.84 22.29 10.68
C TYR A 64 -0.06 23.57 10.33
N ASP A 65 -0.49 24.72 10.80
CA ASP A 65 0.16 25.99 10.54
C ASP A 65 1.61 26.01 11.05
N TYR A 66 1.82 25.46 12.26
CA TYR A 66 3.16 25.36 12.83
C TYR A 66 4.08 24.45 12.03
N LEU A 67 3.56 23.31 11.52
CA LEU A 67 4.31 22.40 10.66
C LEU A 67 4.81 23.11 9.39
N PHE A 68 3.96 23.92 8.76
CA PHE A 68 4.31 24.67 7.55
C PHE A 68 5.28 25.83 7.83
N GLU A 69 5.06 26.59 8.90
CA GLU A 69 5.93 27.68 9.28
C GLU A 69 7.35 27.22 9.60
N ASN A 70 7.47 26.14 10.37
CA ASN A 70 8.74 25.61 10.84
C ASN A 70 9.36 24.54 9.93
N GLY A 71 8.61 24.05 8.97
CA GLY A 71 9.03 23.06 7.99
C GLY A 71 9.65 23.63 6.72
N LYS A 72 9.73 24.94 6.55
CA LYS A 72 10.24 25.59 5.33
C LYS A 72 11.64 25.11 4.94
N GLU A 73 12.53 24.96 5.90
CA GLU A 73 13.89 24.46 5.69
C GLU A 73 13.93 22.98 5.26
N PHE A 74 12.86 22.22 5.53
CA PHE A 74 12.69 20.83 5.12
C PHE A 74 11.90 20.69 3.83
N ASN A 75 11.51 21.84 3.20
CA ASN A 75 10.70 21.90 1.99
C ASN A 75 9.33 21.20 2.17
N VAL A 76 8.69 21.41 3.32
CA VAL A 76 7.35 20.90 3.62
C VAL A 76 6.34 21.46 2.62
N ARG A 77 5.50 20.59 2.11
CA ARG A 77 4.42 20.95 1.16
C ARG A 77 3.15 20.17 1.49
N PRO A 78 1.98 20.70 1.13
CA PRO A 78 0.78 19.89 1.14
C PRO A 78 0.98 18.65 0.26
N GLY A 79 0.56 17.49 0.75
CA GLY A 79 0.69 16.22 0.05
C GLY A 79 -0.63 15.46 0.03
N CYS A 80 -0.66 14.43 -0.79
CA CYS A 80 -1.71 13.43 -0.80
C CYS A 80 -1.09 12.04 -0.92
N PRO A 81 -1.83 10.97 -0.60
CA PRO A 81 -1.36 9.61 -0.86
C PRO A 81 -0.92 9.44 -2.31
N ASN A 82 0.31 8.97 -2.51
CA ASN A 82 0.88 8.80 -3.84
C ASN A 82 0.59 7.39 -4.36
N LEU A 83 -0.25 7.31 -5.40
CA LEU A 83 -0.64 6.03 -6.00
C LEU A 83 0.57 5.24 -6.52
N ILE A 84 1.56 5.92 -7.10
CA ILE A 84 2.76 5.28 -7.67
C ILE A 84 3.59 4.62 -6.57
N GLU A 85 3.93 5.37 -5.54
CA GLU A 85 4.79 4.89 -4.45
C GLU A 85 4.15 3.75 -3.66
N ARG A 86 2.85 3.82 -3.40
CA ARG A 86 2.14 2.74 -2.70
C ARG A 86 2.12 1.45 -3.52
N ILE A 87 1.90 1.53 -4.85
CA ILE A 87 1.91 0.36 -5.73
C ILE A 87 3.33 -0.21 -5.79
N GLU A 88 4.35 0.62 -6.04
CA GLU A 88 5.75 0.19 -6.05
C GLU A 88 6.15 -0.50 -4.75
N GLY A 89 5.67 -0.01 -3.61
CA GLY A 89 5.90 -0.58 -2.29
C GLY A 89 5.06 -1.81 -1.96
N GLY A 90 4.12 -2.20 -2.82
CA GLY A 90 3.17 -3.28 -2.54
C GLY A 90 2.24 -2.96 -1.36
N LEU A 91 2.00 -1.66 -1.08
CA LEU A 91 1.09 -1.23 -0.02
C LEU A 91 -0.35 -1.34 -0.52
N LEU A 92 -1.05 -2.32 -0.01
CA LEU A 92 -2.41 -2.66 -0.44
C LEU A 92 -3.44 -1.63 0.05
N SER A 93 -4.48 -1.44 -0.77
CA SER A 93 -5.63 -0.58 -0.48
C SER A 93 -6.90 -1.42 -0.50
N TYR A 94 -7.60 -1.50 0.64
CA TYR A 94 -8.91 -2.12 0.71
C TYR A 94 -9.91 -1.36 -0.16
N GLY A 95 -10.71 -2.10 -0.90
CA GLY A 95 -11.65 -1.56 -1.88
C GLY A 95 -11.03 -1.30 -3.26
N ASN A 96 -9.70 -1.20 -3.36
CA ASN A 96 -8.99 -1.09 -4.64
C ASN A 96 -8.31 -2.40 -5.03
N ASP A 97 -7.39 -2.90 -4.19
CA ASP A 97 -6.57 -4.08 -4.53
C ASP A 97 -7.19 -5.38 -4.05
N PHE A 98 -7.93 -5.34 -2.97
CA PHE A 98 -8.69 -6.46 -2.40
C PHE A 98 -9.95 -5.95 -1.68
N ASP A 99 -10.91 -6.83 -1.51
CA ASP A 99 -12.18 -6.55 -0.82
C ASP A 99 -12.81 -7.83 -0.24
N ASN A 100 -14.10 -7.80 0.09
CA ASN A 100 -14.84 -8.94 0.66
C ASN A 100 -14.95 -10.16 -0.27
N ARG A 101 -14.56 -10.04 -1.55
CA ARG A 101 -14.51 -11.17 -2.50
C ARG A 101 -13.27 -12.02 -2.30
N ASP A 102 -12.29 -11.53 -1.53
CA ASP A 102 -10.96 -12.11 -1.38
C ASP A 102 -10.75 -12.59 0.05
N ASN A 103 -10.01 -13.68 0.22
CA ASN A 103 -9.58 -14.11 1.54
C ASN A 103 -8.15 -13.61 1.84
N PRO A 104 -7.74 -13.58 3.12
CA PRO A 104 -6.43 -13.05 3.51
C PRO A 104 -5.23 -13.76 2.86
N PHE A 105 -5.32 -15.05 2.54
CA PHE A 105 -4.24 -15.76 1.85
C PHE A 105 -4.10 -15.33 0.40
N GLU A 106 -5.21 -15.06 -0.28
CA GLU A 106 -5.21 -14.49 -1.63
C GLU A 106 -4.58 -13.08 -1.62
N ALA A 107 -4.78 -12.31 -0.54
CA ALA A 107 -4.23 -10.96 -0.37
C ALA A 107 -2.79 -10.92 0.19
N ASN A 108 -2.09 -12.04 0.29
CA ASN A 108 -0.71 -12.16 0.84
C ASN A 108 -0.58 -11.73 2.32
N PHE A 109 -1.63 -11.95 3.12
CA PHE A 109 -1.58 -11.70 4.57
C PHE A 109 -1.21 -12.92 5.40
N ASP A 110 -0.67 -13.97 4.77
CA ASP A 110 -0.25 -15.24 5.40
C ASP A 110 0.55 -14.99 6.68
N LYS A 111 1.51 -14.08 6.63
CA LYS A 111 2.42 -13.77 7.75
C LYS A 111 1.76 -13.15 8.98
N TYR A 112 0.52 -12.67 8.84
CA TYR A 112 -0.24 -12.07 9.93
C TYR A 112 -1.26 -13.03 10.54
N ILE A 113 -1.37 -14.26 10.00
CA ILE A 113 -2.36 -15.25 10.41
C ILE A 113 -1.66 -16.42 11.06
N ASN A 114 -1.91 -16.61 12.36
CA ASN A 114 -1.45 -17.79 13.09
C ASN A 114 -2.63 -18.72 13.36
N LEU A 115 -2.80 -19.74 12.50
CA LEU A 115 -3.88 -20.73 12.63
C LEU A 115 -3.65 -21.72 13.78
N ASP A 116 -2.40 -21.87 14.23
CA ASP A 116 -2.01 -22.80 15.29
C ASP A 116 -2.09 -22.15 16.67
N SER A 117 -2.34 -20.84 16.74
CA SER A 117 -2.53 -20.13 18.00
C SER A 117 -3.71 -20.72 18.81
N GLU A 118 -3.60 -20.77 20.13
CA GLU A 118 -4.70 -21.12 21.03
C GLU A 118 -5.80 -20.06 21.05
N VAL A 119 -5.46 -18.82 20.68
CA VAL A 119 -6.42 -17.71 20.59
C VAL A 119 -7.41 -17.98 19.46
N ASP A 120 -8.69 -17.97 19.82
CA ASP A 120 -9.76 -18.03 18.83
C ASP A 120 -10.05 -16.64 18.26
N PHE A 121 -10.43 -16.59 16.98
CA PHE A 121 -10.80 -15.36 16.28
C PHE A 121 -11.83 -15.63 15.18
N LEU A 122 -12.60 -14.61 14.85
CA LEU A 122 -13.64 -14.70 13.85
C LEU A 122 -13.07 -15.17 12.48
N GLY A 123 -13.60 -16.26 11.97
CA GLY A 123 -13.20 -16.82 10.66
C GLY A 123 -12.05 -17.84 10.71
N LYS A 124 -11.49 -18.16 11.90
CA LYS A 124 -10.36 -19.10 12.03
C LYS A 124 -10.62 -20.45 11.36
N ASP A 125 -11.77 -21.07 11.61
CA ASP A 125 -12.10 -22.39 11.04
C ASP A 125 -12.25 -22.32 9.52
N LYS A 126 -12.82 -21.23 9.00
CA LYS A 126 -12.91 -21.01 7.54
C LYS A 126 -11.53 -20.86 6.93
N LEU A 127 -10.62 -20.14 7.58
CA LEU A 127 -9.24 -19.96 7.11
C LEU A 127 -8.43 -21.26 7.21
N LYS A 128 -8.64 -22.09 8.25
CA LYS A 128 -8.05 -23.45 8.32
C LYS A 128 -8.45 -24.29 7.13
N LYS A 129 -9.74 -24.28 6.76
CA LYS A 129 -10.24 -25.00 5.60
C LYS A 129 -9.62 -24.47 4.31
N ILE A 130 -9.59 -23.16 4.09
CA ILE A 130 -8.96 -22.55 2.91
C ILE A 130 -7.48 -22.94 2.81
N ASN A 131 -6.76 -22.95 3.95
CA ASN A 131 -5.35 -23.34 3.98
C ASN A 131 -5.15 -24.81 3.60
N GLN A 132 -6.05 -25.71 4.01
CA GLN A 132 -6.02 -27.14 3.64
C GLN A 132 -6.36 -27.35 2.16
N ASP A 133 -7.40 -26.69 1.66
CA ASP A 133 -7.86 -26.82 0.27
C ASP A 133 -6.90 -26.13 -0.72
N GLY A 134 -6.12 -25.16 -0.23
CA GLY A 134 -5.27 -24.26 -1.02
C GLY A 134 -6.04 -23.15 -1.71
N ILE A 135 -5.32 -22.10 -2.11
CA ILE A 135 -5.88 -20.99 -2.87
C ILE A 135 -5.71 -21.21 -4.37
N THR A 136 -6.63 -20.68 -5.16
CA THR A 136 -6.64 -20.78 -6.63
C THR A 136 -6.24 -19.48 -7.33
N ARG A 137 -6.09 -18.39 -6.59
CA ARG A 137 -5.66 -17.07 -7.06
C ARG A 137 -4.89 -16.34 -5.95
N ARG A 138 -4.06 -15.37 -6.33
CA ARG A 138 -3.26 -14.60 -5.38
C ARG A 138 -2.92 -13.23 -5.94
N LEU A 139 -2.81 -12.22 -5.06
CA LEU A 139 -2.29 -10.92 -5.43
C LEU A 139 -0.82 -11.02 -5.84
N LYS A 140 -0.51 -10.47 -6.99
CA LYS A 140 0.82 -10.40 -7.59
C LYS A 140 1.08 -8.99 -8.11
N GLY A 141 2.35 -8.66 -8.27
CA GLY A 141 2.77 -7.52 -9.05
C GLY A 141 2.64 -7.82 -10.54
N VAL A 142 2.38 -6.81 -11.33
CA VAL A 142 2.42 -6.88 -12.79
C VAL A 142 3.21 -5.71 -13.36
N LYS A 143 4.01 -5.98 -14.39
CA LYS A 143 4.73 -4.96 -15.19
C LYS A 143 4.19 -4.98 -16.60
N ILE A 144 3.72 -3.84 -17.08
CA ILE A 144 3.13 -3.69 -18.39
C ILE A 144 4.07 -2.82 -19.21
N ASP A 145 4.42 -3.27 -20.42
CA ASP A 145 5.37 -2.58 -21.31
C ASP A 145 4.72 -1.37 -21.99
N HIS A 146 4.46 -0.36 -21.17
CA HIS A 146 3.94 0.92 -21.62
C HIS A 146 4.34 2.05 -20.66
N ASN A 147 4.30 3.29 -21.15
CA ASN A 147 4.67 4.50 -20.40
C ASN A 147 3.45 5.27 -19.85
N THR A 148 2.24 4.83 -20.17
CA THR A 148 1.00 5.40 -19.64
C THR A 148 -0.03 4.30 -19.46
N ILE A 149 -0.95 4.48 -18.55
CA ILE A 149 -2.13 3.64 -18.41
C ILE A 149 -3.30 4.50 -17.96
N ASP A 150 -4.41 4.34 -18.66
CA ASP A 150 -5.66 5.01 -18.35
C ASP A 150 -6.63 3.95 -17.80
N MET A 151 -6.60 3.80 -16.45
CA MET A 151 -7.33 2.74 -15.79
C MET A 151 -8.13 3.29 -14.61
N TYR A 152 -9.44 3.33 -14.79
CA TYR A 152 -10.40 3.80 -13.78
C TYR A 152 -11.14 2.67 -13.08
N CYS A 153 -10.98 1.43 -13.53
CA CYS A 153 -11.61 0.24 -12.96
C CYS A 153 -10.75 -0.99 -13.21
N GLU A 154 -11.08 -2.08 -12.50
CA GLU A 154 -10.47 -3.40 -12.69
C GLU A 154 -10.49 -3.82 -14.18
N LYS A 155 -9.40 -4.38 -14.67
CA LYS A 155 -9.24 -4.87 -16.06
C LYS A 155 -8.85 -6.33 -16.09
N THR A 156 -9.49 -7.10 -16.95
CA THR A 156 -9.20 -8.52 -17.12
C THR A 156 -7.91 -8.73 -17.91
N LEU A 157 -7.12 -9.70 -17.48
CA LEU A 157 -5.89 -10.14 -18.11
C LEU A 157 -6.11 -11.49 -18.79
N PHE A 158 -5.55 -11.67 -19.98
CA PHE A 158 -5.71 -12.85 -20.80
C PHE A 158 -4.36 -13.45 -21.23
N ASP A 159 -4.33 -14.76 -21.45
CA ASP A 159 -3.23 -15.43 -22.13
C ASP A 159 -3.39 -15.35 -23.68
N ASP A 160 -2.47 -15.99 -24.42
CA ASP A 160 -2.52 -16.02 -25.88
C ASP A 160 -3.73 -16.81 -26.44
N ASN A 161 -4.34 -17.64 -25.63
CA ASN A 161 -5.51 -18.44 -26.00
C ASN A 161 -6.85 -17.80 -25.52
N ASN A 162 -6.80 -16.57 -25.02
CA ASN A 162 -7.91 -15.84 -24.41
C ASN A 162 -8.45 -16.46 -23.11
N ASN A 163 -7.68 -17.28 -22.42
CA ASN A 163 -8.04 -17.70 -21.07
C ASN A 163 -7.78 -16.57 -20.07
N ILE A 164 -8.64 -16.46 -19.06
CA ILE A 164 -8.51 -15.43 -18.03
C ILE A 164 -7.34 -15.77 -17.10
N VAL A 165 -6.31 -14.95 -17.16
CA VAL A 165 -5.14 -14.98 -16.28
C VAL A 165 -5.44 -14.38 -14.92
N GLY A 166 -6.26 -13.35 -14.87
CA GLY A 166 -6.62 -12.65 -13.64
C GLY A 166 -7.16 -11.25 -13.92
N HIS A 167 -7.05 -10.38 -12.92
CA HIS A 167 -7.56 -9.01 -13.02
C HIS A 167 -6.57 -8.03 -12.39
N VAL A 168 -6.11 -7.04 -13.16
CA VAL A 168 -5.37 -5.91 -12.60
C VAL A 168 -6.34 -4.96 -11.93
N ARG A 169 -6.07 -4.62 -10.67
CA ARG A 169 -6.94 -3.82 -9.81
C ARG A 169 -6.45 -2.40 -9.62
N SER A 170 -5.15 -2.22 -9.57
CA SER A 170 -4.50 -0.91 -9.49
C SER A 170 -3.28 -0.89 -10.38
N ALA A 171 -3.08 0.18 -11.12
CA ALA A 171 -1.86 0.36 -11.91
C ALA A 171 -1.54 1.84 -12.08
N ALA A 172 -0.24 2.14 -12.20
CA ALA A 172 0.27 3.47 -12.50
C ALA A 172 1.61 3.38 -13.25
N TYR A 173 1.94 4.39 -14.03
CA TYR A 173 3.28 4.50 -14.59
C TYR A 173 4.30 4.80 -13.48
N SER A 174 5.33 3.99 -13.39
CA SER A 174 6.44 4.17 -12.47
C SER A 174 7.64 4.79 -13.16
N PRO A 175 8.06 6.01 -12.77
CA PRO A 175 9.31 6.58 -13.24
C PRO A 175 10.54 5.75 -12.85
N THR A 176 10.49 5.08 -11.70
CA THR A 176 11.56 4.23 -11.18
C THR A 176 11.81 3.02 -12.09
N PHE A 177 10.75 2.34 -12.49
CA PHE A 177 10.82 1.16 -13.36
C PHE A 177 10.71 1.50 -14.85
N LYS A 178 10.36 2.75 -15.19
CA LYS A 178 10.11 3.22 -16.57
C LYS A 178 9.07 2.37 -17.31
N LYS A 179 8.09 1.87 -16.58
CA LYS A 179 6.99 1.00 -17.03
C LYS A 179 5.75 1.25 -16.19
N VAL A 180 4.61 0.81 -16.68
CA VAL A 180 3.44 0.69 -15.82
C VAL A 180 3.64 -0.49 -14.89
N VAL A 181 3.44 -0.25 -13.59
CA VAL A 181 3.40 -1.25 -12.53
C VAL A 181 2.00 -1.33 -11.96
N GLY A 182 1.58 -2.52 -11.54
CA GLY A 182 0.24 -2.71 -11.01
C GLY A 182 0.15 -3.86 -10.02
N ILE A 183 -0.95 -3.88 -9.29
CA ILE A 183 -1.34 -4.95 -8.38
C ILE A 183 -2.51 -5.68 -9.02
N ALA A 184 -2.39 -6.99 -9.16
CA ALA A 184 -3.37 -7.84 -9.84
C ALA A 184 -3.69 -9.09 -9.03
N MET A 185 -4.95 -9.50 -9.04
CA MET A 185 -5.36 -10.83 -8.57
C MET A 185 -5.13 -11.82 -9.72
N ILE A 186 -4.17 -12.71 -9.58
CA ILE A 186 -3.75 -13.65 -10.62
C ILE A 186 -4.21 -15.07 -10.29
N ASN A 187 -4.83 -15.74 -11.25
CA ASN A 187 -5.29 -17.11 -11.16
C ASN A 187 -4.12 -18.10 -11.28
N LYS A 188 -4.22 -19.25 -10.61
CA LYS A 188 -3.39 -20.39 -10.88
C LYS A 188 -3.76 -20.98 -12.25
N PRO A 189 -2.81 -21.39 -13.13
CA PRO A 189 -1.38 -21.54 -12.90
C PRO A 189 -0.52 -20.32 -13.29
N TYR A 190 -1.09 -19.17 -13.62
CA TYR A 190 -0.42 -18.02 -14.22
C TYR A 190 0.33 -17.11 -13.24
N TRP A 191 0.48 -17.47 -12.00
CA TRP A 191 1.05 -16.58 -10.97
C TRP A 191 2.57 -16.70 -10.74
N ASN A 192 3.28 -17.41 -11.64
CA ASN A 192 4.73 -17.49 -11.56
C ASN A 192 5.36 -16.18 -12.08
N VAL A 193 6.52 -15.84 -11.51
CA VAL A 193 7.28 -14.69 -11.99
C VAL A 193 7.65 -14.89 -13.45
N LYS A 194 7.42 -13.87 -14.29
CA LYS A 194 7.58 -13.81 -15.74
C LYS A 194 6.48 -14.48 -16.58
N ASP A 195 5.44 -15.07 -15.98
CA ASP A 195 4.26 -15.45 -16.75
C ASP A 195 3.73 -14.22 -17.49
N GLN A 196 3.37 -14.39 -18.75
CA GLN A 196 2.93 -13.30 -19.62
C GLN A 196 1.42 -13.20 -19.68
N PHE A 197 0.93 -12.01 -19.93
CA PHE A 197 -0.48 -11.72 -20.12
C PHE A 197 -0.68 -10.58 -21.12
N LYS A 198 -1.91 -10.51 -21.61
CA LYS A 198 -2.42 -9.37 -22.41
C LYS A 198 -3.56 -8.72 -21.67
N LEU A 199 -3.73 -7.41 -21.87
CA LEU A 199 -4.93 -6.67 -21.44
C LEU A 199 -5.31 -5.67 -22.53
N GLU A 200 -6.61 -5.42 -22.64
CA GLU A 200 -7.16 -4.44 -23.55
C GLU A 200 -7.65 -3.20 -22.78
N ILE A 201 -7.21 -2.03 -23.23
CA ILE A 201 -7.67 -0.73 -22.73
C ILE A 201 -7.88 0.18 -23.92
N ASN A 202 -9.10 0.71 -24.10
CA ASN A 202 -9.45 1.61 -25.17
C ASN A 202 -9.04 1.07 -26.56
N GLU A 203 -9.44 -0.18 -26.85
CA GLU A 203 -9.15 -0.90 -28.11
C GLU A 203 -7.66 -1.13 -28.41
N LYS A 204 -6.77 -0.92 -27.42
CA LYS A 204 -5.35 -1.19 -27.52
C LYS A 204 -4.97 -2.37 -26.64
N ILE A 205 -4.18 -3.27 -27.22
CA ILE A 205 -3.64 -4.43 -26.51
C ILE A 205 -2.28 -4.07 -25.91
N TYR A 206 -2.14 -4.33 -24.64
CA TYR A 206 -0.91 -4.19 -23.87
C TYR A 206 -0.42 -5.57 -23.44
N VAL A 207 0.88 -5.77 -23.44
CA VAL A 207 1.53 -6.99 -22.97
C VAL A 207 2.24 -6.70 -21.66
N GLY A 208 2.17 -7.64 -20.75
CA GLY A 208 2.85 -7.51 -19.47
C GLY A 208 3.31 -8.85 -18.90
N THR A 209 3.97 -8.76 -17.77
CA THR A 209 4.50 -9.93 -17.04
C THR A 209 4.14 -9.88 -15.57
N VAL A 210 3.91 -11.07 -15.00
CA VAL A 210 3.71 -11.25 -13.56
C VAL A 210 5.04 -11.13 -12.83
N CYS A 211 5.03 -10.51 -11.66
CA CYS A 211 6.17 -10.41 -10.75
C CYS A 211 5.71 -10.47 -9.29
N ASP A 212 6.66 -10.57 -8.38
CA ASP A 212 6.34 -10.52 -6.95
C ASP A 212 6.06 -9.11 -6.44
N LEU A 213 5.44 -9.01 -5.26
CA LEU A 213 5.26 -7.81 -4.48
C LEU A 213 6.10 -7.92 -3.19
N PRO A 214 6.72 -6.82 -2.73
CA PRO A 214 6.86 -5.52 -3.42
C PRO A 214 7.75 -5.61 -4.68
N PHE A 215 7.75 -4.55 -5.50
CA PHE A 215 8.53 -4.51 -6.75
C PHE A 215 10.05 -4.37 -6.54
N PHE A 216 10.51 -4.13 -5.31
CA PHE A 216 11.91 -3.96 -4.93
C PHE A 216 12.45 -5.18 -4.20
#